data_cd7bda2d6665ef0a6d2551c73908b8ec
#
_entry.id   cd7bda2d6665ef0a6d2551c73908b8ec
#
_cell.length_a   1.000
_cell.length_b   1.000
_cell.length_c   1.000
_cell.angle_alpha   90.00
_cell.angle_beta   90.00
_cell.angle_gamma   90.00
#
_symmetry.space_group_name_H-M   'P 1'
#
loop_
_entity.id
_entity.type
_entity.pdbx_description
1 polymer ?
#
loop_
_entity_poly.entity_id
_entity_poly.type
_entity_poly.pdbx_seq_one_letter_code
_entity_poly.pdbx_strand_id
1 'polypeptide(L)'
;MSASSQWDENHAASQGRLYFKAGSGKSGSWTAKYNNVSQWLQVDLGNPHTKVTALATQGRNDYPQWVTKYKVQYSGDGVSFQYFMEEQSSTIRVRWYPP
;
A
#
# COMPACT_ATOMS: atom_id res chain seq x y z
N MET A 1 -1.88 1.05 -9.60
CA MET A 1 -1.37 1.59 -8.32
C MET A 1 -0.61 2.88 -8.58
N SER A 2 -0.69 3.81 -7.66
CA SER A 2 0.05 5.06 -7.71
C SER A 2 0.62 5.39 -6.33
N ALA A 3 1.59 6.29 -6.28
CA ALA A 3 2.26 6.64 -5.04
C ALA A 3 2.67 8.11 -5.05
N SER A 4 2.89 8.67 -3.85
CA SER A 4 3.40 10.04 -3.69
C SER A 4 4.78 10.22 -4.31
N SER A 5 5.62 9.21 -4.19
CA SER A 5 6.99 9.18 -4.73
C SER A 5 7.47 7.75 -4.83
N GLN A 6 8.62 7.56 -5.47
CA GLN A 6 9.32 6.28 -5.50
C GLN A 6 10.83 6.55 -5.44
N TRP A 7 11.56 5.64 -4.82
CA TRP A 7 13.00 5.76 -4.68
C TRP A 7 13.68 5.83 -6.04
N ASP A 8 13.31 4.93 -6.94
CA ASP A 8 13.73 4.89 -8.34
C ASP A 8 12.76 4.00 -9.13
N GLU A 9 13.08 3.76 -10.40
CA GLU A 9 12.27 2.91 -11.28
C GLU A 9 12.13 1.47 -10.80
N ASN A 10 13.07 0.99 -10.02
CA ASN A 10 13.09 -0.37 -9.49
C ASN A 10 12.37 -0.50 -8.15
N HIS A 11 11.72 0.56 -7.69
CA HIS A 11 10.95 0.64 -6.46
C HIS A 11 9.57 1.29 -6.70
N ALA A 12 8.97 1.00 -7.84
CA ALA A 12 7.74 1.64 -8.28
C ALA A 12 6.51 1.20 -7.49
N ALA A 13 5.44 1.98 -7.57
CA ALA A 13 4.17 1.67 -6.90
C ALA A 13 3.66 0.26 -7.22
N SER A 14 3.79 -0.18 -8.47
CA SER A 14 3.35 -1.52 -8.90
C SER A 14 4.06 -2.66 -8.17
N GLN A 15 5.22 -2.40 -7.58
CA GLN A 15 5.98 -3.37 -6.79
C GLN A 15 5.48 -3.45 -5.34
N GLY A 16 4.50 -2.65 -4.96
CA GLY A 16 3.84 -2.69 -3.66
C GLY A 16 2.77 -3.75 -3.53
N ARG A 17 2.68 -4.69 -4.45
CA ARG A 17 1.72 -5.79 -4.39
C ARG A 17 2.17 -6.84 -3.38
N LEU A 18 1.20 -7.41 -2.69
CA LEU A 18 1.46 -8.51 -1.76
C LEU A 18 2.16 -9.66 -2.50
N TYR A 19 3.14 -10.25 -1.86
CA TYR A 19 3.98 -11.32 -2.41
C TYR A 19 4.82 -10.95 -3.62
N PHE A 20 4.97 -9.66 -3.92
CA PHE A 20 5.90 -9.24 -4.96
C PHE A 20 7.32 -9.63 -4.58
N LYS A 21 8.04 -10.25 -5.50
CA LYS A 21 9.41 -10.73 -5.29
C LYS A 21 10.40 -9.95 -6.12
N ALA A 22 11.57 -9.68 -5.53
CA ALA A 22 12.70 -9.07 -6.23
C ALA A 22 13.16 -9.94 -7.39
N GLY A 23 13.70 -9.29 -8.42
CA GLY A 23 14.28 -9.96 -9.57
C GLY A 23 14.21 -9.10 -10.81
N SER A 24 15.01 -9.44 -11.83
CA SER A 24 15.03 -8.74 -13.12
C SER A 24 15.23 -7.22 -12.99
N GLY A 25 16.12 -6.79 -12.09
CA GLY A 25 16.40 -5.39 -11.84
C GLY A 25 15.37 -4.67 -10.99
N LYS A 26 14.41 -5.40 -10.40
CA LYS A 26 13.37 -4.83 -9.53
C LYS A 26 13.58 -5.24 -8.08
N SER A 27 13.42 -4.29 -7.16
CA SER A 27 13.42 -4.60 -5.73
C SER A 27 12.10 -5.26 -5.31
N GLY A 28 12.06 -5.80 -4.11
CA GLY A 28 10.92 -6.57 -3.60
C GLY A 28 9.79 -5.73 -3.04
N SER A 29 9.74 -4.43 -3.30
CA SER A 29 8.69 -3.54 -2.78
C SER A 29 8.61 -2.22 -3.53
N TRP A 30 7.50 -1.51 -3.31
CA TRP A 30 7.49 -0.07 -3.47
C TRP A 30 8.27 0.56 -2.32
N THR A 31 9.08 1.57 -2.62
CA THR A 31 9.83 2.34 -1.63
C THR A 31 9.67 3.81 -1.94
N ALA A 32 9.19 4.59 -0.96
CA ALA A 32 9.07 6.03 -1.09
C ALA A 32 10.45 6.67 -1.23
N LYS A 33 10.52 7.75 -2.01
CA LYS A 33 11.76 8.51 -2.16
C LYS A 33 12.14 9.23 -0.87
N TYR A 34 11.14 9.68 -0.11
CA TYR A 34 11.34 10.42 1.13
C TYR A 34 10.80 9.62 2.31
N ASN A 35 11.57 9.54 3.38
CA ASN A 35 11.13 8.87 4.60
C ASN A 35 10.47 9.88 5.54
N ASN A 36 9.22 10.20 5.27
CA ASN A 36 8.43 11.13 6.08
C ASN A 36 6.96 10.69 6.14
N VAL A 37 6.17 11.38 6.94
CA VAL A 37 4.76 11.02 7.20
C VAL A 37 3.79 11.42 6.09
N SER A 38 4.27 12.09 5.05
CA SER A 38 3.43 12.56 3.94
C SER A 38 3.41 11.61 2.75
N GLN A 39 4.00 10.45 2.88
CA GLN A 39 4.04 9.47 1.80
C GLN A 39 2.77 8.61 1.78
N TRP A 40 2.35 8.23 0.58
CA TRP A 40 1.16 7.41 0.40
C TRP A 40 1.30 6.47 -0.80
N LEU A 41 0.56 5.38 -0.73
CA LEU A 41 0.37 4.42 -1.81
C LEU A 41 -1.13 4.26 -2.02
N GLN A 42 -1.57 4.33 -3.28
CA GLN A 42 -2.98 4.28 -3.63
C GLN A 42 -3.25 3.16 -4.62
N VAL A 43 -4.35 2.47 -4.40
CA VAL A 43 -4.85 1.44 -5.31
C VAL A 43 -6.21 1.90 -5.84
N ASP A 44 -6.33 1.98 -7.16
CA ASP A 44 -7.61 2.19 -7.83
C ASP A 44 -8.20 0.82 -8.16
N LEU A 45 -9.36 0.52 -7.59
CA LEU A 45 -10.01 -0.76 -7.78
C LEU A 45 -10.85 -0.82 -9.07
N GLY A 46 -10.95 0.29 -9.79
CA GLY A 46 -11.59 0.37 -11.10
C GLY A 46 -13.11 0.39 -11.10
N ASN A 47 -13.75 -0.12 -10.06
CA ASN A 47 -15.21 -0.17 -9.94
C ASN A 47 -15.63 0.53 -8.64
N PRO A 48 -16.44 1.61 -8.72
CA PRO A 48 -16.86 2.35 -7.52
C PRO A 48 -17.75 1.56 -6.57
N HIS A 49 -18.30 0.45 -7.03
CA HIS A 49 -19.15 -0.42 -6.21
C HIS A 49 -18.40 -1.60 -5.59
N THR A 50 -17.08 -1.64 -5.75
CA THR A 50 -16.24 -2.68 -5.15
C THR A 50 -16.28 -2.57 -3.62
N LYS A 51 -16.63 -3.66 -2.96
CA LYS A 51 -16.61 -3.74 -1.51
C LYS A 51 -15.29 -4.35 -1.06
N VAL A 52 -14.54 -3.60 -0.27
CA VAL A 52 -13.30 -4.08 0.33
C VAL A 52 -13.61 -4.72 1.67
N THR A 53 -13.25 -5.98 1.85
CA THR A 53 -13.50 -6.73 3.09
C THR A 53 -12.24 -6.95 3.91
N ALA A 54 -11.07 -6.83 3.30
CA ALA A 54 -9.80 -7.01 4.00
C ALA A 54 -8.68 -6.25 3.30
N LEU A 55 -7.70 -5.86 4.08
CA LEU A 55 -6.43 -5.30 3.64
C LEU A 55 -5.31 -6.18 4.18
N ALA A 56 -4.24 -6.30 3.43
CA ALA A 56 -3.05 -7.01 3.86
C ALA A 56 -1.82 -6.19 3.51
N THR A 57 -0.86 -6.15 4.44
CA THR A 57 0.43 -5.50 4.22
C THR A 57 1.55 -6.48 4.47
N GLN A 58 2.67 -6.24 3.82
CA GLN A 58 3.81 -7.13 3.88
C GLN A 58 5.10 -6.31 3.75
N GLY A 59 6.15 -6.70 4.44
CA GLY A 59 7.44 -6.08 4.31
C GLY A 59 8.12 -6.42 2.98
N ARG A 60 9.18 -5.71 2.68
CA ARG A 60 9.96 -5.89 1.46
C ARG A 60 10.56 -7.30 1.41
N ASN A 61 10.51 -7.92 0.25
CA ASN A 61 10.92 -9.31 0.03
C ASN A 61 12.43 -9.53 0.18
N ASP A 62 13.26 -8.60 -0.33
CA ASP A 62 14.71 -8.80 -0.50
C ASP A 62 15.57 -7.97 0.46
N TYR A 63 14.96 -7.25 1.41
CA TYR A 63 15.67 -6.40 2.35
C TYR A 63 14.85 -6.20 3.62
N PRO A 64 15.46 -6.07 4.81
CA PRO A 64 14.71 -5.94 6.07
C PRO A 64 14.15 -4.51 6.23
N GLN A 65 13.17 -4.16 5.41
CA GLN A 65 12.48 -2.88 5.42
C GLN A 65 10.98 -3.10 5.37
N TRP A 66 10.25 -2.34 6.18
CA TRP A 66 8.80 -2.38 6.23
C TRP A 66 8.25 -1.07 6.79
N VAL A 67 6.98 -0.80 6.52
CA VAL A 67 6.27 0.33 7.10
C VAL A 67 5.82 -0.05 8.50
N THR A 68 6.16 0.77 9.49
CA THR A 68 5.86 0.49 10.90
C THR A 68 4.51 1.04 11.33
N LYS A 69 4.07 2.16 10.74
CA LYS A 69 2.79 2.79 11.04
C LYS A 69 2.18 3.36 9.76
N TYR A 70 0.90 3.19 9.60
CA TYR A 70 0.18 3.79 8.47
C TYR A 70 -1.29 3.99 8.84
N LYS A 71 -1.94 4.87 8.09
CA LYS A 71 -3.37 5.06 8.15
C LYS A 71 -3.98 4.62 6.83
N VAL A 72 -5.21 4.13 6.89
CA VAL A 72 -5.95 3.71 5.70
C VAL A 72 -7.03 4.74 5.42
N GLN A 73 -7.11 5.13 4.15
CA GLN A 73 -8.16 6.00 3.65
C GLN A 73 -8.87 5.30 2.50
N TYR A 74 -10.13 5.64 2.28
CA TYR A 74 -10.90 5.14 1.16
C TYR A 74 -11.69 6.26 0.50
N SER A 75 -12.03 6.06 -0.77
CA SER A 75 -12.76 7.04 -1.57
C SER A 75 -13.58 6.34 -2.65
N GLY A 76 -14.74 6.89 -2.96
CA GLY A 76 -15.55 6.47 -4.10
C GLY A 76 -15.21 7.18 -5.41
N ASP A 77 -14.57 8.35 -5.34
CA ASP A 77 -14.31 9.20 -6.51
C ASP A 77 -12.83 9.52 -6.76
N GLY A 78 -11.94 9.11 -5.84
CA GLY A 78 -10.51 9.40 -5.95
C GLY A 78 -10.11 10.83 -5.59
N VAL A 79 -11.04 11.63 -5.10
CA VAL A 79 -10.84 13.05 -4.77
C VAL A 79 -11.07 13.32 -3.29
N SER A 80 -12.21 12.86 -2.78
CA SER A 80 -12.58 13.02 -1.37
C SER A 80 -12.31 11.72 -0.63
N PHE A 81 -11.39 11.75 0.32
CA PHE A 81 -10.98 10.59 1.09
C PHE A 81 -11.44 10.65 2.52
N GLN A 82 -11.80 9.49 3.07
CA GLN A 82 -12.17 9.33 4.46
C GLN A 82 -11.22 8.32 5.13
N TYR A 83 -10.87 8.56 6.38
CA TYR A 83 -10.09 7.62 7.15
C TYR A 83 -10.92 6.41 7.54
N PHE A 84 -10.33 5.24 7.38
CA PHE A 84 -10.87 4.01 7.91
C PHE A 84 -10.45 3.86 9.37
N MET A 85 -11.42 3.53 10.23
CA MET A 85 -11.18 3.24 11.64
C MET A 85 -11.70 1.84 11.93
N GLU A 86 -10.80 0.93 12.32
CA GLU A 86 -11.12 -0.49 12.43
C GLU A 86 -12.24 -0.76 13.45
N GLU A 87 -12.23 -0.05 14.57
CA GLU A 87 -13.25 -0.19 15.60
C GLU A 87 -14.64 0.28 15.17
N GLN A 88 -14.74 1.01 14.07
CA GLN A 88 -16.00 1.49 13.50
C GLN A 88 -16.52 0.64 12.35
N SER A 89 -15.76 -0.38 11.94
CA SER A 89 -16.17 -1.24 10.85
C SER A 89 -15.85 -2.70 11.18
N SER A 90 -16.87 -3.54 11.14
CA SER A 90 -16.73 -4.99 11.30
C SER A 90 -16.49 -5.70 9.97
N THR A 91 -16.52 -4.96 8.83
CA THR A 91 -16.49 -5.55 7.49
C THR A 91 -15.11 -5.52 6.83
N ILE A 92 -14.21 -4.67 7.32
CA ILE A 92 -12.84 -4.56 6.78
C ILE A 92 -11.86 -5.08 7.81
N ARG A 93 -10.96 -5.96 7.37
CA ARG A 93 -9.88 -6.52 8.19
C ARG A 93 -8.55 -6.04 7.68
N VAL A 94 -7.69 -5.60 8.59
CA VAL A 94 -6.30 -5.25 8.26
C VAL A 94 -5.42 -6.39 8.74
N ARG A 95 -4.60 -6.90 7.82
CA ARG A 95 -3.69 -8.02 8.08
C ARG A 95 -2.27 -7.62 7.75
N TRP A 96 -1.33 -8.06 8.57
CA TRP A 96 0.09 -7.87 8.32
C TRP A 96 0.74 -9.23 8.07
N TYR A 97 1.56 -9.29 7.03
CA TYR A 97 2.34 -10.48 6.71
C TYR A 97 3.83 -10.17 6.82
N PRO A 98 4.64 -11.07 7.38
CA PRO A 98 6.09 -10.89 7.40
C PRO A 98 6.65 -10.93 5.98
N PRO A 99 7.82 -10.32 5.78
CA PRO A 99 8.50 -10.32 4.48
C PRO A 99 8.81 -11.72 3.96
#